data_89dab73323e1125fd0b43cad66487b5d
#
_entry.id   89dab73323e1125fd0b43cad66487b5d
#
_cell.length_a   1.000
_cell.length_b   1.000
_cell.length_c   1.000
_cell.angle_alpha   90.00
_cell.angle_beta   90.00
_cell.angle_gamma   90.00
#
_symmetry.space_group_name_H-M   'P 1'
#
loop_
_entity.id
_entity.type
_entity.pdbx_description
1 polymer ?
#
loop_
_entity_poly.entity_id
_entity_poly.type
_entity_poly.pdbx_seq_one_letter_code
_entity_poly.pdbx_strand_id
1 'polypeptide(L)'
;MRETLKATEVLVKEGFKPMVYCVDDPIAAKQLEEAGAVAIMPLGAPIGSGLGIQNRVTIRLIVEGAKVPVLVDAGVGTASDAAVAMELGCDGVLMNTAIAEAKDPILMAAAMKAAVEGGRMSYRAGRMGKRRYADPSSPLAGLI
;
A
#
# COMPACT_ATOMS: atom_id res chain seq x y z
N MET A 1 12.54 13.99 -6.79
CA MET A 1 11.13 14.39 -6.95
C MET A 1 10.90 15.48 -8.00
N ARG A 2 11.65 16.62 -7.98
CA ARG A 2 11.45 17.72 -8.95
C ARG A 2 11.53 17.29 -10.41
N GLU A 3 12.50 16.47 -10.78
CA GLU A 3 12.66 15.98 -12.16
C GLU A 3 11.59 14.93 -12.52
N THR A 4 11.14 14.14 -11.54
CA THR A 4 10.03 13.20 -11.72
C THR A 4 8.72 13.94 -12.08
N LEU A 5 8.41 15.03 -11.38
CA LEU A 5 7.24 15.88 -11.68
C LEU A 5 7.30 16.44 -13.10
N LYS A 6 8.43 17.04 -13.49
CA LYS A 6 8.61 17.56 -14.87
C LYS A 6 8.45 16.47 -15.93
N ALA A 7 9.04 15.29 -15.69
CA ALA A 7 8.92 14.17 -16.60
C ALA A 7 7.46 13.70 -16.72
N THR A 8 6.73 13.65 -15.59
CA THR A 8 5.31 13.31 -15.58
C THR A 8 4.49 14.29 -16.44
N GLU A 9 4.70 15.60 -16.26
CA GLU A 9 4.02 16.62 -17.04
C GLU A 9 4.30 16.51 -18.56
N VAL A 10 5.55 16.22 -18.93
CA VAL A 10 5.93 16.04 -20.34
C VAL A 10 5.25 14.80 -20.92
N LEU A 11 5.31 13.66 -20.23
CA LEU A 11 4.69 12.42 -20.68
C LEU A 11 3.17 12.55 -20.83
N VAL A 12 2.52 13.22 -19.89
CA VAL A 12 1.07 13.48 -19.98
C VAL A 12 0.74 14.34 -21.21
N LYS A 13 1.52 15.40 -21.48
CA LYS A 13 1.33 16.24 -22.68
C LYS A 13 1.54 15.46 -23.98
N GLU A 14 2.41 14.48 -23.98
CA GLU A 14 2.64 13.56 -25.11
C GLU A 14 1.58 12.45 -25.24
N GLY A 15 0.56 12.42 -24.36
CA GLY A 15 -0.55 11.48 -24.40
C GLY A 15 -0.32 10.17 -23.66
N PHE A 16 0.76 10.04 -22.91
CA PHE A 16 1.00 8.88 -22.05
C PHE A 16 0.13 8.92 -20.79
N LYS A 17 -0.07 7.76 -20.19
CA LYS A 17 -0.77 7.56 -18.90
C LYS A 17 0.23 7.06 -17.85
N PRO A 18 1.06 7.94 -17.25
CA PRO A 18 2.11 7.53 -16.37
C PRO A 18 1.56 7.04 -15.02
N MET A 19 2.01 5.87 -14.60
CA MET A 19 1.97 5.41 -13.21
C MET A 19 3.31 5.77 -12.59
N VAL A 20 3.30 6.57 -11.52
CA VAL A 20 4.54 7.20 -11.05
C VAL A 20 4.98 6.66 -9.71
N TYR A 21 6.20 6.10 -9.69
CA TYR A 21 6.89 5.70 -8.49
C TYR A 21 7.36 6.93 -7.69
N CYS A 22 7.16 6.91 -6.38
CA CYS A 22 7.55 8.00 -5.50
C CYS A 22 7.93 7.52 -4.09
N VAL A 23 8.51 8.43 -3.33
CA VAL A 23 8.66 8.24 -1.88
C VAL A 23 7.29 8.29 -1.20
N ASP A 24 7.22 7.80 0.03
CA ASP A 24 5.99 7.77 0.86
C ASP A 24 5.66 9.15 1.46
N ASP A 25 5.71 10.20 0.62
CA ASP A 25 5.40 11.58 0.97
C ASP A 25 4.03 11.98 0.40
N PRO A 26 3.03 12.30 1.26
CA PRO A 26 1.70 12.70 0.81
C PRO A 26 1.68 13.96 -0.04
N ILE A 27 2.63 14.89 0.17
CA ILE A 27 2.73 16.12 -0.63
C ILE A 27 3.23 15.78 -2.03
N ALA A 28 4.26 14.95 -2.13
CA ALA A 28 4.79 14.50 -3.40
C ALA A 28 3.76 13.68 -4.19
N ALA A 29 3.02 12.80 -3.53
CA ALA A 29 1.95 12.01 -4.13
C ALA A 29 0.88 12.92 -4.74
N LYS A 30 0.42 13.93 -4.00
CA LYS A 30 -0.56 14.92 -4.49
C LYS A 30 -0.04 15.71 -5.70
N GLN A 31 1.20 16.18 -5.66
CA GLN A 31 1.81 16.90 -6.78
C GLN A 31 1.89 16.05 -8.05
N LEU A 32 2.18 14.74 -7.93
CA LEU A 32 2.20 13.82 -9.06
C LEU A 32 0.80 13.59 -9.65
N GLU A 33 -0.22 13.49 -8.83
CA GLU A 33 -1.61 13.43 -9.27
C GLU A 33 -2.02 14.70 -10.02
N GLU A 34 -1.68 15.88 -9.45
CA GLU A 34 -1.93 17.18 -10.09
C GLU A 34 -1.17 17.35 -11.42
N ALA A 35 0.00 16.74 -11.56
CA ALA A 35 0.77 16.67 -12.80
C ALA A 35 0.17 15.71 -13.84
N GLY A 36 -0.88 14.96 -13.50
CA GLY A 36 -1.63 14.08 -14.40
C GLY A 36 -1.21 12.60 -14.34
N ALA A 37 -0.52 12.15 -13.29
CA ALA A 37 -0.30 10.73 -13.07
C ALA A 37 -1.64 10.00 -12.93
N VAL A 38 -1.78 8.85 -13.60
CA VAL A 38 -3.01 8.03 -13.54
C VAL A 38 -3.02 7.05 -12.38
N ALA A 39 -1.89 6.85 -11.73
CA ALA A 39 -1.74 6.11 -10.48
C ALA A 39 -0.48 6.59 -9.75
N ILE A 40 -0.49 6.51 -8.43
CA ILE A 40 0.63 6.84 -7.57
C ILE A 40 1.18 5.55 -6.95
N MET A 41 2.50 5.38 -6.99
CA MET A 41 3.16 4.18 -6.48
C MET A 41 4.17 4.54 -5.38
N PRO A 42 3.70 4.76 -4.13
CA PRO A 42 4.59 5.04 -3.01
C PRO A 42 5.37 3.80 -2.59
N LEU A 43 6.64 3.98 -2.22
CA LEU A 43 7.42 2.90 -1.62
C LEU A 43 6.94 2.57 -0.19
N GLY A 44 6.95 1.28 0.16
CA GLY A 44 6.79 0.84 1.55
C GLY A 44 8.10 0.89 2.33
N ALA A 45 9.21 0.57 1.64
CA ALA A 45 10.59 0.61 2.11
C ALA A 45 11.54 0.67 0.89
N PRO A 46 12.85 0.89 1.05
CA PRO A 46 13.79 0.90 -0.06
C PRO A 46 13.68 -0.35 -0.94
N ILE A 47 13.85 -0.16 -2.26
CA ILE A 47 13.77 -1.24 -3.25
C ILE A 47 14.70 -2.39 -2.86
N GLY A 48 14.18 -3.62 -2.88
CA GLY A 48 14.94 -4.84 -2.56
C GLY A 48 15.22 -5.04 -1.07
N SER A 49 14.73 -4.18 -0.18
CA SER A 49 15.00 -4.30 1.27
C SER A 49 14.18 -5.38 1.96
N GLY A 50 12.97 -5.69 1.47
CA GLY A 50 12.05 -6.62 2.13
C GLY A 50 11.63 -6.21 3.55
N LEU A 51 11.77 -4.92 3.89
CA LEU A 51 11.50 -4.39 5.24
C LEU A 51 10.01 -4.16 5.52
N GLY A 52 9.15 -4.32 4.54
CA GLY A 52 7.70 -4.12 4.66
C GLY A 52 7.30 -2.64 4.67
N ILE A 53 6.09 -2.37 5.14
CA ILE A 53 5.54 -1.02 5.19
C ILE A 53 6.07 -0.30 6.44
N GLN A 54 7.08 0.54 6.27
CA GLN A 54 7.76 1.21 7.36
C GLN A 54 6.93 2.36 7.95
N ASN A 55 6.25 3.13 7.12
CA ASN A 55 5.42 4.24 7.58
C ASN A 55 3.96 4.06 7.16
N ARG A 56 3.21 3.36 7.99
CA ARG A 56 1.77 3.11 7.76
C ARG A 56 0.94 4.40 7.77
N VAL A 57 1.40 5.42 8.48
CA VAL A 57 0.65 6.69 8.59
C VAL A 57 0.72 7.46 7.28
N THR A 58 1.92 7.62 6.70
CA THR A 58 2.07 8.34 5.43
C THR A 58 1.38 7.62 4.27
N ILE A 59 1.50 6.28 4.18
CA ILE A 59 0.76 5.51 3.17
C ILE A 59 -0.75 5.73 3.30
N ARG A 60 -1.29 5.71 4.52
CA ARG A 60 -2.70 5.98 4.75
C ARG A 60 -3.11 7.39 4.34
N LEU A 61 -2.31 8.41 4.68
CA LEU A 61 -2.56 9.79 4.27
C LEU A 61 -2.55 9.93 2.74
N ILE A 62 -1.66 9.23 2.04
CA ILE A 62 -1.64 9.19 0.58
C ILE A 62 -2.95 8.60 0.05
N VAL A 63 -3.37 7.44 0.57
CA VAL A 63 -4.62 6.78 0.16
C VAL A 63 -5.85 7.66 0.41
N GLU A 64 -5.93 8.29 1.59
CA GLU A 64 -7.05 9.17 1.95
C GLU A 64 -7.11 10.45 1.09
N GLY A 65 -5.96 10.94 0.62
CA GLY A 65 -5.87 12.16 -0.20
C GLY A 65 -5.96 11.93 -1.70
N ALA A 66 -5.70 10.73 -2.17
CA ALA A 66 -5.62 10.41 -3.60
C ALA A 66 -7.01 10.27 -4.24
N LYS A 67 -7.11 10.72 -5.50
CA LYS A 67 -8.26 10.52 -6.38
C LYS A 67 -7.97 9.52 -7.50
N VAL A 68 -6.75 9.05 -7.57
CA VAL A 68 -6.27 8.03 -8.50
C VAL A 68 -5.84 6.79 -7.71
N PRO A 69 -5.75 5.61 -8.34
CA PRO A 69 -5.28 4.41 -7.66
C PRO A 69 -3.92 4.57 -6.98
N VAL A 70 -3.78 4.01 -5.79
CA VAL A 70 -2.53 3.97 -5.02
C VAL A 70 -2.05 2.53 -4.90
N LEU A 71 -0.86 2.26 -5.41
CA LEU A 71 -0.24 0.94 -5.37
C LEU A 71 1.08 1.04 -4.57
N VAL A 72 1.22 0.26 -3.50
CA VAL A 72 2.53 0.18 -2.85
C VAL A 72 3.50 -0.55 -3.78
N ASP A 73 4.63 0.08 -4.04
CA ASP A 73 5.72 -0.45 -4.85
C ASP A 73 7.03 -0.37 -4.06
N ALA A 74 7.74 -1.48 -3.97
CA ALA A 74 8.99 -1.67 -3.24
C ALA A 74 8.86 -1.89 -1.72
N GLY A 75 9.81 -2.63 -1.21
CA GLY A 75 9.97 -2.92 0.22
C GLY A 75 9.14 -4.10 0.73
N VAL A 76 8.18 -4.59 -0.05
CA VAL A 76 7.39 -5.78 0.33
C VAL A 76 8.30 -7.01 0.36
N GLY A 77 8.38 -7.68 1.49
CA GLY A 77 9.24 -8.85 1.70
C GLY A 77 8.48 -10.16 1.93
N THR A 78 7.22 -10.08 2.36
CA THR A 78 6.40 -11.27 2.65
C THR A 78 4.90 -10.97 2.58
N ALA A 79 4.08 -12.00 2.66
CA ALA A 79 2.62 -11.92 2.55
C ALA A 79 1.98 -10.94 3.54
N SER A 80 2.47 -10.86 4.78
CA SER A 80 1.94 -9.90 5.76
C SER A 80 2.11 -8.45 5.34
N ASP A 81 3.19 -8.11 4.63
CA ASP A 81 3.42 -6.74 4.15
C ASP A 81 2.39 -6.35 3.07
N ALA A 82 2.09 -7.30 2.17
CA ALA A 82 1.04 -7.13 1.17
C ALA A 82 -0.35 -6.96 1.82
N ALA A 83 -0.67 -7.79 2.82
CA ALA A 83 -1.92 -7.65 3.57
C ALA A 83 -2.03 -6.28 4.25
N VAL A 84 -0.95 -5.81 4.88
CA VAL A 84 -0.90 -4.48 5.54
C VAL A 84 -1.15 -3.36 4.53
N ALA A 85 -0.51 -3.39 3.34
CA ALA A 85 -0.74 -2.38 2.31
C ALA A 85 -2.23 -2.33 1.90
N MET A 86 -2.85 -3.49 1.69
CA MET A 86 -4.26 -3.58 1.33
C MET A 86 -5.20 -3.17 2.46
N GLU A 87 -4.87 -3.48 3.72
CA GLU A 87 -5.62 -3.03 4.91
C GLU A 87 -5.54 -1.52 5.13
N LEU A 88 -4.48 -0.85 4.67
CA LEU A 88 -4.37 0.60 4.67
C LEU A 88 -5.25 1.27 3.60
N GLY A 89 -5.78 0.49 2.67
CA GLY A 89 -6.69 0.96 1.62
C GLY A 89 -6.05 1.12 0.25
N CYS A 90 -4.80 0.69 0.07
CA CYS A 90 -4.17 0.69 -1.26
C CYS A 90 -4.98 -0.15 -2.25
N ASP A 91 -4.96 0.24 -3.52
CA ASP A 91 -5.67 -0.45 -4.60
C ASP A 91 -4.91 -1.68 -5.11
N GLY A 92 -3.62 -1.73 -4.85
CA GLY A 92 -2.77 -2.86 -5.21
C GLY A 92 -1.40 -2.82 -4.56
N VAL A 93 -0.63 -3.86 -4.83
CA VAL A 93 0.76 -4.01 -4.42
C VAL A 93 1.56 -4.52 -5.60
N LEU A 94 2.63 -3.83 -5.96
CA LEU A 94 3.58 -4.29 -6.95
C LEU A 94 4.73 -4.97 -6.23
N MET A 95 5.03 -6.21 -6.60
CA MET A 95 6.04 -7.03 -5.93
C MET A 95 6.76 -7.91 -6.93
N ASN A 96 8.05 -8.12 -6.73
CA ASN A 96 8.88 -8.97 -7.56
C ASN A 96 9.88 -9.78 -6.71
N THR A 97 10.90 -9.12 -6.16
CA THR A 97 12.04 -9.73 -5.47
C THR A 97 11.61 -10.65 -4.33
N ALA A 98 10.61 -10.26 -3.55
CA ALA A 98 10.08 -11.07 -2.46
C ALA A 98 9.56 -12.45 -2.91
N ILE A 99 9.06 -12.53 -4.14
CA ILE A 99 8.63 -13.81 -4.74
C ILE A 99 9.83 -14.53 -5.34
N ALA A 100 10.63 -13.83 -6.16
CA ALA A 100 11.72 -14.42 -6.91
C ALA A 100 12.84 -15.00 -6.01
N GLU A 101 13.13 -14.37 -4.88
CA GLU A 101 14.15 -14.80 -3.93
C GLU A 101 13.62 -15.70 -2.78
N ALA A 102 12.33 -16.01 -2.77
CA ALA A 102 11.78 -16.95 -1.81
C ALA A 102 12.36 -18.37 -2.04
N LYS A 103 12.49 -19.15 -0.97
CA LYS A 103 12.90 -20.56 -1.06
C LYS A 103 11.96 -21.38 -1.94
N ASP A 104 10.68 -21.05 -1.95
CA ASP A 104 9.65 -21.60 -2.81
C ASP A 104 8.86 -20.42 -3.44
N PRO A 105 9.26 -19.94 -4.64
CA PRO A 105 8.62 -18.81 -5.30
C PRO A 105 7.15 -19.04 -5.64
N ILE A 106 6.78 -20.28 -5.99
CA ILE A 106 5.40 -20.62 -6.34
C ILE A 106 4.50 -20.52 -5.12
N LEU A 107 4.94 -21.10 -3.99
CA LEU A 107 4.21 -21.01 -2.73
C LEU A 107 4.14 -19.55 -2.24
N MET A 108 5.23 -18.78 -2.36
CA MET A 108 5.23 -17.37 -2.00
C MET A 108 4.26 -16.56 -2.86
N ALA A 109 4.20 -16.80 -4.16
CA ALA A 109 3.24 -16.13 -5.04
C ALA A 109 1.79 -16.42 -4.63
N ALA A 110 1.49 -17.67 -4.28
CA ALA A 110 0.17 -18.06 -3.77
C ALA A 110 -0.14 -17.36 -2.43
N ALA A 111 0.83 -17.30 -1.51
CA ALA A 111 0.69 -16.60 -0.24
C ALA A 111 0.46 -15.09 -0.43
N MET A 112 1.19 -14.46 -1.35
CA MET A 112 1.03 -13.04 -1.67
C MET A 112 -0.36 -12.75 -2.24
N LYS A 113 -0.85 -13.59 -3.17
CA LYS A 113 -2.21 -13.47 -3.70
C LYS A 113 -3.25 -13.53 -2.58
N ALA A 114 -3.19 -14.55 -1.72
CA ALA A 114 -4.11 -14.70 -0.60
C ALA A 114 -4.06 -13.50 0.37
N ALA A 115 -2.86 -12.94 0.61
CA ALA A 115 -2.67 -11.77 1.46
C ALA A 115 -3.29 -10.49 0.87
N VAL A 116 -3.13 -10.26 -0.43
CA VAL A 116 -3.76 -9.14 -1.14
C VAL A 116 -5.28 -9.25 -1.06
N GLU A 117 -5.84 -10.42 -1.36
CA GLU A 117 -7.28 -10.67 -1.31
C GLU A 117 -7.81 -10.51 0.13
N GLY A 118 -7.16 -11.13 1.13
CA GLY A 118 -7.53 -11.04 2.54
C GLY A 118 -7.44 -9.62 3.09
N GLY A 119 -6.37 -8.91 2.79
CA GLY A 119 -6.19 -7.51 3.19
C GLY A 119 -7.27 -6.60 2.59
N ARG A 120 -7.63 -6.81 1.32
CA ARG A 120 -8.73 -6.06 0.69
C ARG A 120 -10.08 -6.35 1.32
N MET A 121 -10.36 -7.62 1.63
CA MET A 121 -11.58 -8.00 2.35
C MET A 121 -11.63 -7.38 3.74
N SER A 122 -10.51 -7.41 4.49
CA SER A 122 -10.37 -6.79 5.81
C SER A 122 -10.63 -5.26 5.77
N TYR A 123 -10.05 -4.57 4.81
CA TYR A 123 -10.30 -3.13 4.59
C TYR A 123 -11.77 -2.83 4.35
N ARG A 124 -12.42 -3.59 3.47
CA ARG A 124 -13.83 -3.41 3.12
C ARG A 124 -14.79 -3.77 4.25
N ALA A 125 -14.46 -4.77 5.05
CA ALA A 125 -15.22 -5.15 6.23
C ALA A 125 -15.17 -4.09 7.34
N GLY A 126 -14.13 -3.29 7.36
CA GLY A 126 -13.88 -2.31 8.40
C GLY A 126 -13.24 -2.93 9.64
N ARG A 127 -12.20 -2.25 10.11
CA ARG A 127 -11.45 -2.68 11.29
C ARG A 127 -12.20 -2.36 12.57
N MET A 128 -12.18 -3.28 13.54
CA MET A 128 -12.59 -3.00 14.91
C MET A 128 -11.85 -1.77 15.47
N GLY A 129 -12.55 -0.89 16.17
CA GLY A 129 -11.95 0.27 16.83
C GLY A 129 -10.86 -0.12 17.82
N LYS A 130 -9.73 0.61 17.79
CA LYS A 130 -8.65 0.41 18.78
C LYS A 130 -9.13 0.92 20.13
N ARG A 131 -8.92 0.13 21.19
CA ARG A 131 -9.21 0.50 22.57
C ARG A 131 -7.91 0.52 23.36
N ARG A 132 -7.79 1.50 24.26
CA ARG A 132 -6.61 1.61 25.12
C ARG A 132 -6.62 0.57 26.24
N TYR A 133 -7.81 0.24 26.72
CA TYR A 133 -8.01 -0.72 27.81
C TYR A 133 -8.79 -1.93 27.29
N ALA A 134 -8.59 -3.06 27.96
CA ALA A 134 -9.36 -4.26 27.67
C ALA A 134 -10.87 -4.02 27.91
N ASP A 135 -11.67 -4.63 27.05
CA ASP A 135 -13.12 -4.62 27.13
C ASP A 135 -13.58 -6.06 26.89
N PRO A 136 -14.31 -6.67 27.85
CA PRO A 136 -14.69 -8.08 27.73
C PRO A 136 -15.55 -8.29 26.48
N SER A 137 -15.24 -9.35 25.74
CA SER A 137 -15.97 -9.74 24.53
C SER A 137 -17.27 -10.48 24.81
N SER A 138 -17.43 -10.97 26.05
CA SER A 138 -18.66 -11.63 26.51
C SER A 138 -19.51 -10.68 27.36
N PRO A 139 -20.86 -10.74 27.24
CA PRO A 139 -21.74 -9.97 28.11
C PRO A 139 -21.48 -10.30 29.58
N LEU A 140 -21.28 -9.29 30.42
CA LEU A 140 -21.11 -9.47 31.87
C LEU A 140 -22.46 -9.62 32.58
N ALA A 141 -23.58 -9.30 31.94
CA ALA A 141 -24.93 -9.46 32.48
C ALA A 141 -25.27 -10.94 32.60
N GLY A 142 -25.49 -11.41 33.86
CA GLY A 142 -25.83 -12.80 34.13
C GLY A 142 -24.67 -13.66 34.65
N LEU A 143 -23.52 -13.09 34.89
CA LEU A 143 -22.40 -13.74 35.58
C LEU A 143 -22.46 -13.39 37.06
N ILE A 144 -23.36 -14.03 37.81
CA ILE A 144 -23.27 -14.31 39.26
C ILE A 144 -24.11 -15.55 39.51
#